data_1fbd75d06499fcd913ec14649a3f1f2f
#
_entry.id   1fbd75d06499fcd913ec14649a3f1f2f
#
_cell.length_a   1.000
_cell.length_b   1.000
_cell.length_c   1.000
_cell.angle_alpha   90.00
_cell.angle_beta   90.00
_cell.angle_gamma   90.00
#
_symmetry.space_group_name_H-M   'P 1'
#
loop_
_entity.id
_entity.type
_entity.pdbx_description
1 polymer ?
#
loop_
_entity_poly.entity_id
_entity_poly.type
_entity_poly.pdbx_seq_one_letter_code
_entity_poly.pdbx_strand_id
1 'polypeptide(L)'
;DKAYFTTKTTWYNSSSIDQPYYQWMNAAYKAERNAQFCYPGTNYIGHGGELHSFPFDEQGRDISWYEKNNFGNSKSYHVLGQYNDFYGIYWHDDDFGSIHHANYDEKLGMKIFLWGLSREGEIWKDLLTDTDGQYIELQSGRMFNQPASNSCFTPYKHTAFSPQATDTWIEYWFPVRNI
;
A
#
# COMPACT_ATOMS: atom_id res chain seq x y z
N ASP A 1 5.20 -6.74 -27.59
CA ASP A 1 4.91 -5.49 -26.88
C ASP A 1 4.45 -5.85 -25.48
N LYS A 2 4.96 -5.13 -24.46
CA LYS A 2 4.60 -5.36 -23.05
C LYS A 2 3.76 -4.19 -22.57
N ALA A 3 2.59 -4.46 -22.02
CA ALA A 3 1.71 -3.46 -21.47
C ALA A 3 2.12 -3.18 -20.00
N TYR A 4 3.09 -2.33 -19.79
CA TYR A 4 3.44 -1.80 -18.47
C TYR A 4 4.04 -0.41 -18.61
N PHE A 5 3.99 0.37 -17.55
CA PHE A 5 4.78 1.59 -17.45
C PHE A 5 5.72 1.52 -16.25
N THR A 6 6.74 2.34 -16.30
CA THR A 6 7.81 2.38 -15.31
C THR A 6 7.93 3.78 -14.75
N THR A 7 8.04 3.88 -13.44
CA THR A 7 8.45 5.11 -12.78
C THR A 7 9.86 4.92 -12.22
N LYS A 8 10.74 5.85 -12.57
CA LYS A 8 12.08 5.95 -11.96
C LYS A 8 12.13 7.25 -11.17
N THR A 9 12.37 7.13 -9.88
CA THR A 9 12.44 8.26 -8.97
C THR A 9 13.86 8.41 -8.45
N THR A 10 14.33 9.65 -8.38
CA THR A 10 15.62 9.98 -7.76
C THR A 10 15.40 11.13 -6.78
N TRP A 11 15.81 10.92 -5.55
CA TRP A 11 15.90 11.94 -4.52
C TRP A 11 17.33 12.34 -4.28
N TYR A 12 17.56 13.63 -4.07
CA TYR A 12 18.88 14.18 -3.81
C TYR A 12 18.80 15.20 -2.69
N ASN A 13 19.61 15.02 -1.64
CA ASN A 13 19.76 16.01 -0.59
C ASN A 13 20.84 17.04 -0.97
N SER A 14 20.42 18.17 -1.52
CA SER A 14 21.32 19.25 -1.91
C SER A 14 21.79 20.12 -0.74
N SER A 15 21.30 19.89 0.48
CA SER A 15 21.68 20.65 1.66
C SER A 15 23.00 20.16 2.26
N SER A 16 23.55 20.95 3.17
CA SER A 16 24.77 20.61 3.92
C SER A 16 24.51 19.89 5.25
N ILE A 17 23.24 19.54 5.53
CA ILE A 17 22.82 18.88 6.77
C ILE A 17 22.02 17.61 6.47
N ASP A 18 21.95 16.71 7.45
CA ASP A 18 21.06 15.58 7.39
C ASP A 18 19.60 16.05 7.32
N GLN A 19 18.84 15.45 6.42
CA GLN A 19 17.40 15.64 6.31
C GLN A 19 16.67 14.40 6.83
N PRO A 20 15.47 14.53 7.41
CA PRO A 20 14.64 13.38 7.72
C PRO A 20 14.25 12.69 6.41
N TYR A 21 14.36 11.36 6.38
CA TYR A 21 14.03 10.57 5.20
C TYR A 21 12.86 9.64 5.48
N TYR A 22 11.75 9.90 4.78
CA TYR A 22 10.56 9.08 4.82
C TYR A 22 9.87 9.13 3.46
N GLN A 23 9.87 8.03 2.74
CA GLN A 23 9.33 7.97 1.39
C GLN A 23 8.29 6.87 1.27
N TRP A 24 7.10 7.25 0.82
CA TRP A 24 6.04 6.38 0.35
C TRP A 24 5.50 6.89 -0.98
N MET A 25 5.25 5.97 -1.90
CA MET A 25 4.47 6.21 -3.11
C MET A 25 3.04 5.79 -2.82
N ASN A 26 2.08 6.59 -3.26
CA ASN A 26 0.66 6.30 -3.13
C ASN A 26 0.03 6.34 -4.52
N ALA A 27 -0.65 5.27 -4.91
CA ALA A 27 -1.45 5.21 -6.12
C ALA A 27 -2.90 4.91 -5.73
N ALA A 28 -3.79 5.86 -5.99
CA ALA A 28 -5.21 5.72 -5.70
C ALA A 28 -5.94 4.98 -6.82
N TYR A 29 -6.84 4.09 -6.42
CA TYR A 29 -7.70 3.32 -7.31
C TYR A 29 -9.13 3.44 -6.85
N LYS A 30 -10.06 3.42 -7.81
CA LYS A 30 -11.49 3.39 -7.50
C LYS A 30 -11.85 2.13 -6.71
N ALA A 31 -12.50 2.32 -5.58
CA ALA A 31 -12.98 1.24 -4.75
C ALA A 31 -14.36 0.80 -5.19
N GLU A 32 -14.49 -0.44 -5.64
CA GLU A 32 -15.74 -1.04 -6.07
C GLU A 32 -15.96 -2.39 -5.38
N ARG A 33 -17.22 -2.82 -5.29
CA ARG A 33 -17.61 -4.01 -4.53
C ARG A 33 -16.91 -5.29 -5.00
N ASN A 34 -16.68 -5.42 -6.30
CA ASN A 34 -16.06 -6.56 -6.93
C ASN A 34 -14.52 -6.50 -6.94
N ALA A 35 -13.93 -5.50 -6.32
CA ALA A 35 -12.49 -5.38 -6.20
C ALA A 35 -11.94 -6.40 -5.21
N GLN A 36 -10.94 -7.15 -5.63
CA GLN A 36 -10.19 -8.09 -4.79
C GLN A 36 -8.72 -7.71 -4.74
N PHE A 37 -8.14 -7.77 -3.56
CA PHE A 37 -6.72 -7.45 -3.36
C PHE A 37 -5.84 -8.65 -3.70
N CYS A 38 -4.88 -8.44 -4.58
CA CYS A 38 -3.78 -9.36 -4.83
C CYS A 38 -2.72 -9.11 -3.75
N TYR A 39 -2.86 -9.79 -2.61
CA TYR A 39 -1.99 -9.60 -1.45
C TYR A 39 -1.06 -10.81 -1.27
N PRO A 40 0.27 -10.62 -1.30
CA PRO A 40 1.22 -11.73 -1.29
C PRO A 40 1.57 -12.17 0.14
N GLY A 41 0.63 -12.74 0.86
CA GLY A 41 0.90 -13.20 2.22
C GLY A 41 -0.33 -13.72 2.95
N THR A 42 -0.09 -14.33 4.09
CA THR A 42 -1.12 -14.89 4.98
C THR A 42 -1.31 -14.09 6.27
N ASN A 43 -0.54 -13.03 6.42
CA ASN A 43 -0.60 -12.11 7.55
C ASN A 43 -0.32 -10.68 7.06
N TYR A 44 -0.80 -9.71 7.84
CA TYR A 44 -0.45 -8.31 7.62
C TYR A 44 -0.12 -7.62 8.95
N ILE A 45 0.61 -6.51 8.86
CA ILE A 45 0.82 -5.61 9.98
C ILE A 45 -0.13 -4.43 9.80
N GLY A 46 -0.93 -4.14 10.82
CA GLY A 46 -1.79 -2.97 10.88
C GLY A 46 -0.98 -1.67 10.99
N HIS A 47 -1.65 -0.53 10.85
CA HIS A 47 -1.01 0.79 10.94
C HIS A 47 -0.35 1.02 12.31
N GLY A 48 -0.90 0.47 13.36
CA GLY A 48 -0.34 0.54 14.73
C GLY A 48 0.81 -0.44 14.97
N GLY A 49 1.12 -1.30 14.02
CA GLY A 49 2.20 -2.30 14.14
C GLY A 49 1.78 -3.66 14.67
N GLU A 50 0.48 -3.88 14.87
CA GLU A 50 -0.10 -5.15 15.30
C GLU A 50 -0.16 -6.18 14.16
N LEU A 51 0.00 -7.46 14.51
CA LEU A 51 -0.05 -8.57 13.57
C LEU A 51 -1.47 -9.15 13.48
N HIS A 52 -1.94 -9.37 12.26
CA HIS A 52 -3.24 -9.96 11.95
C HIS A 52 -3.15 -11.01 10.85
N SER A 53 -4.15 -11.89 10.79
CA SER A 53 -4.28 -12.88 9.72
C SER A 53 -4.88 -12.25 8.45
N PHE A 54 -4.50 -12.79 7.29
CA PHE A 54 -5.03 -12.47 5.97
C PHE A 54 -5.18 -13.77 5.16
N PRO A 55 -6.20 -13.97 4.34
CA PRO A 55 -7.29 -13.04 4.04
C PRO A 55 -8.45 -13.06 5.04
N PHE A 56 -8.49 -13.99 5.97
CA PHE A 56 -9.58 -14.10 6.94
C PHE A 56 -9.23 -13.37 8.23
N ASP A 57 -10.10 -12.43 8.60
CA ASP A 57 -10.00 -11.73 9.88
C ASP A 57 -10.57 -12.57 11.04
N GLU A 58 -10.49 -12.05 12.28
CA GLU A 58 -10.97 -12.68 13.50
C GLU A 58 -12.48 -12.97 13.50
N GLN A 59 -13.24 -12.34 12.61
CA GLN A 59 -14.68 -12.54 12.44
C GLN A 59 -14.99 -13.49 11.26
N GLY A 60 -13.96 -14.09 10.65
CA GLY A 60 -14.10 -15.01 9.53
C GLY A 60 -14.46 -14.33 8.20
N ARG A 61 -14.29 -13.00 8.09
CA ARG A 61 -14.53 -12.27 6.84
C ARG A 61 -13.29 -12.37 5.95
N ASP A 62 -13.51 -12.64 4.67
CA ASP A 62 -12.46 -12.58 3.66
C ASP A 62 -12.21 -11.12 3.26
N ILE A 63 -11.28 -10.47 3.95
CA ILE A 63 -10.93 -9.06 3.76
C ILE A 63 -10.08 -8.81 2.52
N SER A 64 -9.76 -9.84 1.74
CA SER A 64 -9.21 -9.64 0.39
C SER A 64 -10.23 -9.01 -0.55
N TRP A 65 -11.52 -9.15 -0.28
CA TRP A 65 -12.58 -8.47 -1.03
C TRP A 65 -12.90 -7.12 -0.42
N TYR A 66 -12.86 -6.07 -1.24
CA TYR A 66 -13.18 -4.72 -0.78
C TYR A 66 -14.54 -4.65 -0.06
N GLU A 67 -15.57 -5.29 -0.59
CA GLU A 67 -16.93 -5.29 -0.01
C GLU A 67 -17.03 -5.92 1.39
N LYS A 68 -16.05 -6.70 1.81
CA LYS A 68 -16.00 -7.32 3.15
C LYS A 68 -15.33 -6.43 4.20
N ASN A 69 -14.80 -5.28 3.79
CA ASN A 69 -14.07 -4.37 4.68
C ASN A 69 -15.01 -3.40 5.43
N ASN A 70 -16.06 -3.95 6.04
CA ASN A 70 -16.99 -3.18 6.86
C ASN A 70 -16.45 -3.00 8.28
N PHE A 71 -15.65 -1.99 8.46
CA PHE A 71 -15.06 -1.55 9.75
C PHE A 71 -15.15 -0.03 9.85
N GLY A 72 -14.93 0.51 11.07
CA GLY A 72 -14.84 1.95 11.28
C GLY A 72 -13.51 2.52 10.80
N ASN A 73 -13.50 3.80 10.40
CA ASN A 73 -12.31 4.55 10.04
C ASN A 73 -11.53 3.95 8.85
N SER A 74 -10.22 3.79 8.97
CA SER A 74 -9.32 3.29 7.93
C SER A 74 -8.52 2.07 8.38
N LYS A 75 -8.02 1.30 7.42
CA LYS A 75 -7.05 0.23 7.65
C LYS A 75 -5.89 0.30 6.68
N SER A 76 -4.75 -0.19 7.16
CA SER A 76 -3.56 -0.45 6.35
C SER A 76 -3.20 -1.91 6.46
N TYR A 77 -3.12 -2.59 5.32
CA TYR A 77 -2.63 -3.96 5.20
C TYR A 77 -1.19 -3.92 4.72
N HIS A 78 -0.24 -3.77 5.65
CA HIS A 78 1.19 -3.84 5.31
C HIS A 78 1.58 -5.29 5.07
N VAL A 79 2.19 -5.55 3.94
CA VAL A 79 2.72 -6.87 3.61
C VAL A 79 3.82 -7.23 4.62
N LEU A 80 3.63 -8.34 5.32
CA LEU A 80 4.66 -8.87 6.19
C LEU A 80 5.74 -9.54 5.34
N GLY A 81 6.95 -8.98 5.42
CA GLY A 81 8.05 -9.28 4.52
C GLY A 81 8.39 -10.76 4.40
N GLN A 82 8.42 -11.24 3.18
CA GLN A 82 9.02 -12.48 2.72
C GLN A 82 9.61 -12.27 1.32
N TYR A 83 10.31 -11.18 1.13
CA TYR A 83 10.90 -10.82 -0.17
C TYR A 83 9.85 -10.70 -1.29
N ASN A 84 8.64 -10.28 -0.92
CA ASN A 84 7.58 -10.03 -1.88
C ASN A 84 7.85 -8.71 -2.60
N ASP A 85 7.73 -8.74 -3.89
CA ASP A 85 8.02 -7.61 -4.77
C ASP A 85 6.81 -7.16 -5.60
N PHE A 86 5.63 -7.74 -5.35
CA PHE A 86 4.39 -7.38 -6.03
C PHE A 86 3.18 -7.39 -5.12
N TYR A 87 2.18 -6.60 -5.44
CA TYR A 87 0.83 -6.59 -4.89
C TYR A 87 -0.09 -5.83 -5.84
N GLY A 88 -1.40 -5.91 -5.64
CA GLY A 88 -2.29 -5.27 -6.59
C GLY A 88 -3.76 -5.36 -6.24
N ILE A 89 -4.58 -5.06 -7.24
CA ILE A 89 -6.03 -5.10 -7.18
C ILE A 89 -6.60 -5.62 -8.49
N TYR A 90 -7.71 -6.37 -8.40
CA TYR A 90 -8.44 -6.89 -9.55
C TYR A 90 -9.93 -6.62 -9.41
N TRP A 91 -10.54 -6.11 -10.46
CA TRP A 91 -11.99 -5.89 -10.58
C TRP A 91 -12.59 -6.99 -11.43
N HIS A 92 -13.31 -7.90 -10.79
CA HIS A 92 -13.80 -9.11 -11.44
C HIS A 92 -14.87 -8.84 -12.51
N ASP A 93 -15.73 -7.84 -12.32
CA ASP A 93 -16.77 -7.49 -13.31
C ASP A 93 -16.17 -6.88 -14.58
N ASP A 94 -15.02 -6.23 -14.46
CA ASP A 94 -14.34 -5.60 -15.58
C ASP A 94 -13.29 -6.49 -16.24
N ASP A 95 -13.02 -7.67 -15.64
CA ASP A 95 -11.90 -8.54 -16.03
C ASP A 95 -10.61 -7.74 -16.20
N PHE A 96 -10.31 -6.91 -15.21
CA PHE A 96 -9.19 -5.99 -15.23
C PHE A 96 -8.57 -5.84 -13.85
N GLY A 97 -7.26 -5.75 -13.83
CA GLY A 97 -6.53 -5.48 -12.61
C GLY A 97 -5.27 -4.66 -12.85
N SER A 98 -4.69 -4.19 -11.76
CA SER A 98 -3.42 -3.50 -11.76
C SER A 98 -2.49 -4.10 -10.72
N ILE A 99 -1.31 -4.49 -11.14
CA ILE A 99 -0.24 -5.01 -10.29
C ILE A 99 0.88 -3.98 -10.23
N HIS A 100 1.29 -3.65 -9.03
CA HIS A 100 2.52 -2.94 -8.76
C HIS A 100 3.65 -3.93 -8.51
N HIS A 101 4.81 -3.65 -9.05
CA HIS A 101 6.04 -4.41 -8.80
C HIS A 101 7.18 -3.44 -8.52
N ALA A 102 7.98 -3.75 -7.51
CA ALA A 102 9.26 -3.10 -7.26
C ALA A 102 10.21 -4.13 -6.64
N ASN A 103 11.50 -3.99 -6.91
CA ASN A 103 12.49 -4.86 -6.27
C ASN A 103 12.40 -4.70 -4.74
N TYR A 104 12.31 -5.82 -4.03
CA TYR A 104 12.20 -5.83 -2.57
C TYR A 104 13.32 -5.03 -1.90
N ASP A 105 14.56 -5.14 -2.37
CA ASP A 105 15.69 -4.41 -1.81
C ASP A 105 15.59 -2.88 -2.02
N GLU A 106 14.82 -2.45 -3.00
CA GLU A 106 14.58 -1.04 -3.27
C GLU A 106 13.34 -0.50 -2.56
N LYS A 107 12.30 -1.32 -2.42
CA LYS A 107 10.99 -0.94 -1.84
C LYS A 107 10.55 -2.00 -0.84
N LEU A 108 11.08 -1.90 0.37
CA LEU A 108 10.82 -2.85 1.45
C LEU A 108 9.38 -2.85 1.95
N GLY A 109 8.74 -1.69 1.91
CA GLY A 109 7.38 -1.51 2.39
C GLY A 109 6.37 -1.59 1.26
N MET A 110 5.37 -2.44 1.42
CA MET A 110 4.18 -2.52 0.58
C MET A 110 2.95 -2.54 1.45
N LYS A 111 1.93 -1.77 1.10
CA LYS A 111 0.66 -1.83 1.83
C LYS A 111 -0.51 -1.45 0.93
N ILE A 112 -1.67 -1.97 1.30
CA ILE A 112 -2.96 -1.55 0.80
C ILE A 112 -3.61 -0.71 1.89
N PHE A 113 -3.98 0.52 1.58
CA PHE A 113 -4.74 1.40 2.46
C PHE A 113 -6.16 1.57 1.93
N LEU A 114 -7.15 1.56 2.83
CA LEU A 114 -8.54 1.82 2.47
C LEU A 114 -9.32 2.44 3.61
N TRP A 115 -10.32 3.21 3.27
CA TRP A 115 -11.37 3.63 4.19
C TRP A 115 -12.41 2.51 4.31
N GLY A 116 -12.92 2.30 5.53
CA GLY A 116 -13.97 1.31 5.76
C GLY A 116 -15.28 1.68 5.09
N LEU A 117 -16.12 0.67 4.89
CA LEU A 117 -17.49 0.83 4.35
C LEU A 117 -18.48 1.37 5.40
N SER A 118 -18.00 1.85 6.52
CA SER A 118 -18.79 2.48 7.57
C SER A 118 -19.09 3.95 7.26
N ARG A 119 -19.98 4.54 8.05
CA ARG A 119 -20.26 5.98 7.97
C ARG A 119 -19.01 6.86 8.13
N GLU A 120 -18.07 6.44 8.95
CA GLU A 120 -16.82 7.17 9.16
C GLU A 120 -15.97 7.20 7.88
N GLY A 121 -15.90 6.07 7.16
CA GLY A 121 -15.25 6.01 5.86
C GLY A 121 -15.94 6.86 4.81
N GLU A 122 -17.27 6.89 4.81
CA GLU A 122 -18.06 7.72 3.89
C GLU A 122 -17.82 9.22 4.10
N ILE A 123 -17.63 9.67 5.35
CA ILE A 123 -17.27 11.07 5.63
C ILE A 123 -15.95 11.44 4.93
N TRP A 124 -14.96 10.59 4.98
CA TRP A 124 -13.67 10.83 4.31
C TRP A 124 -13.80 10.80 2.79
N LYS A 125 -14.64 9.92 2.26
CA LYS A 125 -14.97 9.93 0.83
C LYS A 125 -15.52 11.31 0.41
N ASP A 126 -16.51 11.81 1.14
CA ASP A 126 -17.15 13.08 0.81
C ASP A 126 -16.20 14.29 0.92
N LEU A 127 -15.18 14.18 1.79
CA LEU A 127 -14.17 15.24 1.95
C LEU A 127 -13.03 15.19 0.92
N LEU A 128 -12.72 14.01 0.37
CA LEU A 128 -11.48 13.79 -0.39
C LEU A 128 -11.70 13.42 -1.86
N THR A 129 -12.91 13.05 -2.26
CA THR A 129 -13.17 12.52 -3.60
C THR A 129 -14.37 13.18 -4.25
N ASP A 130 -14.40 14.39 -4.55
CA ASP A 130 -15.54 15.07 -5.21
C ASP A 130 -16.80 14.17 -5.39
N THR A 131 -16.98 13.57 -6.59
CA THR A 131 -18.09 12.66 -6.89
C THR A 131 -17.64 11.24 -7.26
N ASP A 132 -16.36 10.91 -7.17
CA ASP A 132 -15.80 9.67 -7.72
C ASP A 132 -15.92 8.46 -6.78
N GLY A 133 -16.48 8.65 -5.60
CA GLY A 133 -16.73 7.57 -4.63
C GLY A 133 -15.50 7.19 -3.81
N GLN A 134 -15.55 6.02 -3.16
CA GLN A 134 -14.47 5.52 -2.34
C GLN A 134 -13.23 5.17 -3.17
N TYR A 135 -12.08 5.24 -2.53
CA TYR A 135 -10.81 4.86 -3.12
C TYR A 135 -10.00 3.93 -2.20
N ILE A 136 -9.12 3.18 -2.80
CA ILE A 136 -8.07 2.40 -2.15
C ILE A 136 -6.72 2.88 -2.66
N GLU A 137 -5.70 2.74 -1.83
CA GLU A 137 -4.36 3.12 -2.20
C GLU A 137 -3.44 1.89 -2.18
N LEU A 138 -2.77 1.65 -3.30
CA LEU A 138 -1.59 0.79 -3.33
C LEU A 138 -0.39 1.67 -3.01
N GLN A 139 0.31 1.34 -1.94
CA GLN A 139 1.42 2.15 -1.44
C GLN A 139 2.70 1.32 -1.32
N SER A 140 3.82 1.91 -1.70
CA SER A 140 5.14 1.30 -1.50
C SER A 140 6.11 2.30 -0.90
N GLY A 141 6.99 1.82 -0.04
CA GLY A 141 7.93 2.65 0.71
C GLY A 141 9.35 2.11 0.72
N ARG A 142 10.32 3.02 0.86
CA ARG A 142 11.73 2.69 1.09
C ARG A 142 11.95 2.07 2.48
N MET A 143 10.96 2.18 3.35
CA MET A 143 10.96 1.65 4.70
C MET A 143 9.92 0.54 4.81
N PHE A 144 10.15 -0.44 5.69
CA PHE A 144 9.32 -1.64 5.77
C PHE A 144 7.87 -1.35 6.16
N ASN A 145 7.64 -0.45 7.11
CA ASN A 145 6.29 0.00 7.46
C ASN A 145 6.28 1.47 7.87
N GLN A 146 5.09 1.96 8.21
CA GLN A 146 4.94 3.31 8.74
C GLN A 146 5.39 3.42 10.20
N PRO A 147 5.75 4.66 10.65
CA PRO A 147 6.20 4.87 12.00
C PRO A 147 5.12 4.49 13.01
N ALA A 148 5.41 3.47 13.79
CA ALA A 148 4.61 3.08 14.93
C ALA A 148 5.55 2.80 16.10
N SER A 149 5.48 3.63 17.11
CA SER A 149 6.38 3.55 18.28
C SER A 149 6.20 2.26 19.07
N ASN A 150 5.05 1.64 18.95
CA ASN A 150 4.67 0.37 19.61
C ASN A 150 4.81 -0.85 18.72
N SER A 151 5.28 -0.72 17.48
CA SER A 151 5.50 -1.86 16.61
C SER A 151 6.68 -2.69 17.08
N CYS A 152 6.42 -3.92 17.47
CA CYS A 152 7.48 -4.88 17.82
C CYS A 152 8.13 -5.52 16.59
N PHE A 153 7.47 -5.52 15.44
CA PHE A 153 7.96 -6.13 14.21
C PHE A 153 8.83 -5.18 13.38
N THR A 154 8.47 -3.91 13.37
CA THR A 154 9.14 -2.89 12.56
C THR A 154 9.19 -1.59 13.34
N PRO A 155 9.99 -1.51 14.41
CA PRO A 155 10.14 -0.28 15.14
C PRO A 155 10.62 0.81 14.17
N TYR A 156 9.82 1.84 14.05
CA TYR A 156 10.15 2.94 13.15
C TYR A 156 11.43 3.63 13.59
N LYS A 157 12.30 3.80 12.64
CA LYS A 157 13.46 4.66 12.82
C LYS A 157 13.47 5.67 11.68
N HIS A 158 13.44 6.93 12.01
CA HIS A 158 13.78 7.95 11.04
C HIS A 158 15.19 7.68 10.52
N THR A 159 15.28 7.49 9.22
CA THR A 159 16.56 7.39 8.57
C THR A 159 16.99 8.79 8.19
N ALA A 160 18.24 9.14 8.49
CA ALA A 160 18.81 10.37 8.01
C ALA A 160 19.13 10.25 6.51
N PHE A 161 18.81 11.29 5.76
CA PHE A 161 19.22 11.45 4.38
C PHE A 161 20.43 12.41 4.37
N SER A 162 21.61 11.86 4.31
CA SER A 162 22.85 12.60 4.52
C SER A 162 23.09 13.70 3.47
N PRO A 163 23.89 14.72 3.81
CA PRO A 163 24.25 15.75 2.84
C PRO A 163 24.81 15.15 1.55
N GLN A 164 24.36 15.68 0.42
CA GLN A 164 24.76 15.25 -0.92
C GLN A 164 24.42 13.78 -1.25
N ALA A 165 23.65 13.10 -0.41
CA ALA A 165 23.20 11.74 -0.70
C ALA A 165 22.17 11.72 -1.82
N THR A 166 22.20 10.65 -2.59
CA THR A 166 21.21 10.35 -3.65
C THR A 166 20.58 9.00 -3.37
N ASP A 167 19.28 8.89 -3.53
CA ASP A 167 18.53 7.63 -3.52
C ASP A 167 17.72 7.49 -4.80
N THR A 168 17.76 6.30 -5.39
CA THR A 168 17.05 6.02 -6.66
C THR A 168 16.39 4.65 -6.58
N TRP A 169 15.17 4.56 -7.12
CA TRP A 169 14.44 3.29 -7.24
C TRP A 169 13.57 3.29 -8.49
N ILE A 170 13.13 2.08 -8.88
CA ILE A 170 12.29 1.85 -10.06
C ILE A 170 11.06 1.05 -9.63
N GLU A 171 9.91 1.45 -10.14
CA GLU A 171 8.64 0.78 -9.91
C GLU A 171 7.95 0.51 -11.24
N TYR A 172 7.22 -0.59 -11.31
CA TYR A 172 6.55 -1.08 -12.52
C TYR A 172 5.07 -1.27 -12.25
N TRP A 173 4.25 -0.95 -13.23
CA TRP A 173 2.80 -1.07 -13.17
C TRP A 173 2.31 -1.88 -14.35
N PHE A 174 1.59 -2.95 -14.07
CA PHE A 174 1.10 -3.90 -15.08
C PHE A 174 -0.42 -3.96 -15.05
N PRO A 175 -1.12 -3.76 -16.18
CA PRO A 175 -2.48 -4.21 -16.31
C PRO A 175 -2.52 -5.74 -16.40
N VAL A 176 -3.51 -6.35 -15.77
CA VAL A 176 -3.74 -7.80 -15.83
C VAL A 176 -5.18 -8.11 -16.20
N ARG A 177 -5.39 -9.24 -16.86
CA ARG A 177 -6.68 -9.76 -17.28
C ARG A 177 -6.69 -11.27 -17.23
N ASN A 178 -7.88 -11.88 -17.16
CA ASN A 178 -8.07 -13.33 -17.20
C ASN A 178 -7.29 -14.07 -16.08
N ILE A 179 -7.40 -13.61 -14.84
CA ILE A 179 -6.77 -14.24 -13.68
C ILE A 179 -7.79 -14.95 -12.79
#